data_04df0dc1badbd762fe53bdd5d92c58e1
#
_entry.id   04df0dc1badbd762fe53bdd5d92c58e1
#
_cell.length_a   1.000
_cell.length_b   1.000
_cell.length_c   1.000
_cell.angle_alpha   90.00
_cell.angle_beta   90.00
_cell.angle_gamma   90.00
#
_symmetry.space_group_name_H-M   'P 1'
#
loop_
_entity.id
_entity.type
_entity.pdbx_description
1 polymer ?
#
loop_
_entity_poly.entity_id
_entity_poly.type
_entity_poly.pdbx_seq_one_letter_code
_entity_poly.pdbx_strand_id
1 'polypeptide(L)'
;GDLTNPSNPDAGILLDVVKVGAPGIPIDDIFPFLTVFAVGNTALINMLMASRLVYGMARQEVLPQVLGKVLPGRRSPWAAIAFTTALAMGLIVYVRTQSESDIVSALSGTTGLLLLVVFAIVNVSCLVLRRDDTGRGFRAPTAIPVLGAILSAALVGPWARNSADYIQYRIAAGLLVIGIVHWALTWLTNRGVRAKKTGFRGIEHLEG
;
A
#
# COMPACT_ATOMS: atom_id res chain seq x y z
N GLY A 1 -5.94 15.94 32.20
CA GLY A 1 -5.70 16.73 31.00
C GLY A 1 -6.77 16.42 29.97
N ASP A 2 -7.24 17.44 29.30
CA ASP A 2 -8.24 17.30 28.25
C ASP A 2 -7.54 16.76 26.99
N LEU A 3 -7.78 15.50 26.66
CA LEU A 3 -7.21 14.83 25.48
C LEU A 3 -7.72 15.42 24.15
N THR A 4 -8.73 16.29 24.21
CA THR A 4 -9.27 16.99 23.03
C THR A 4 -8.47 18.24 22.66
N ASN A 5 -7.61 18.72 23.56
CA ASN A 5 -6.76 19.89 23.33
C ASN A 5 -5.33 19.59 23.82
N PRO A 6 -4.51 18.88 23.03
CA PRO A 6 -3.17 18.50 23.42
C PRO A 6 -2.31 19.73 23.70
N SER A 7 -1.49 19.66 24.75
CA SER A 7 -0.56 20.74 25.14
C SER A 7 0.48 21.07 24.08
N ASN A 8 0.71 20.13 23.17
CA ASN A 8 1.59 20.31 22.01
C ASN A 8 0.98 19.58 20.79
N PRO A 9 0.36 20.29 19.83
CA PRO A 9 -0.30 19.69 18.69
C PRO A 9 0.68 18.89 17.78
N ASP A 10 1.96 19.21 17.80
CA ASP A 10 2.99 18.54 17.00
C ASP A 10 3.48 17.22 17.62
N ALA A 11 3.30 17.03 18.91
CA ALA A 11 3.81 15.85 19.63
C ALA A 11 2.84 14.66 19.67
N GLY A 12 1.58 14.88 19.34
CA GLY A 12 0.53 13.87 19.31
C GLY A 12 0.00 13.43 20.68
N ILE A 13 -1.18 12.84 20.68
CA ILE A 13 -1.93 12.41 21.85
C ILE A 13 -1.15 11.40 22.73
N LEU A 14 -0.29 10.59 22.12
CA LEU A 14 0.52 9.58 22.81
C LEU A 14 1.49 10.20 23.82
N LEU A 15 2.09 11.35 23.51
CA LEU A 15 3.01 12.02 24.44
C LEU A 15 2.26 12.50 25.70
N ASP A 16 1.07 13.06 25.54
CA ASP A 16 0.25 13.51 26.68
C ASP A 16 -0.19 12.35 27.57
N VAL A 17 -0.54 11.21 26.97
CA VAL A 17 -0.86 9.98 27.74
C VAL A 17 0.33 9.50 28.57
N VAL A 18 1.54 9.49 27.98
CA VAL A 18 2.74 9.05 28.69
C VAL A 18 3.15 10.04 29.78
N LYS A 19 2.98 11.36 29.59
CA LYS A 19 3.21 12.37 30.63
C LYS A 19 2.33 12.18 31.86
N VAL A 20 1.06 11.82 31.62
CA VAL A 20 0.11 11.54 32.71
C VAL A 20 0.47 10.25 33.43
N GLY A 21 0.91 9.22 32.69
CA GLY A 21 1.24 7.91 33.28
C GLY A 21 2.60 7.82 33.97
N ALA A 22 3.56 8.70 33.61
CA ALA A 22 4.93 8.67 34.12
C ALA A 22 5.50 10.08 34.36
N PRO A 23 4.97 10.86 35.32
CA PRO A 23 5.32 12.28 35.49
C PRO A 23 6.76 12.53 35.96
N GLY A 24 7.53 11.51 36.31
CA GLY A 24 8.93 11.64 36.76
C GLY A 24 10.01 11.39 35.70
N ILE A 25 9.63 11.08 34.47
CA ILE A 25 10.57 10.80 33.36
C ILE A 25 10.64 12.03 32.45
N PRO A 26 11.85 12.46 31.98
CA PRO A 26 12.01 13.52 30.98
C PRO A 26 11.57 13.01 29.60
N ILE A 27 10.27 12.76 29.46
CA ILE A 27 9.70 12.07 28.29
C ILE A 27 9.75 12.96 27.03
N ASP A 28 9.74 14.28 27.22
CA ASP A 28 9.78 15.24 26.12
C ASP A 28 11.07 15.12 25.29
N ASP A 29 12.16 14.77 25.92
CA ASP A 29 13.46 14.60 25.26
C ASP A 29 13.63 13.18 24.68
N ILE A 30 13.12 12.16 25.37
CA ILE A 30 13.33 10.75 25.02
C ILE A 30 12.31 10.29 23.97
N PHE A 31 11.07 10.71 24.07
CA PHE A 31 9.96 10.25 23.21
C PHE A 31 10.19 10.51 21.72
N PRO A 32 10.69 11.69 21.28
CA PRO A 32 10.97 11.92 19.87
C PRO A 32 11.98 10.93 19.29
N PHE A 33 13.03 10.60 20.04
CA PHE A 33 14.03 9.61 19.59
C PHE A 33 13.43 8.22 19.46
N LEU A 34 12.65 7.77 20.45
CA LEU A 34 11.96 6.48 20.40
C LEU A 34 11.00 6.41 19.20
N THR A 35 10.26 7.49 18.96
CA THR A 35 9.33 7.58 17.84
C THR A 35 10.05 7.52 16.50
N VAL A 36 11.17 8.24 16.33
CA VAL A 36 11.97 8.20 15.10
C VAL A 36 12.49 6.78 14.85
N PHE A 37 12.99 6.08 15.86
CA PHE A 37 13.43 4.70 15.70
C PHE A 37 12.31 3.74 15.37
N ALA A 38 11.17 3.85 16.05
CA ALA A 38 10.01 2.99 15.83
C ALA A 38 9.42 3.18 14.42
N VAL A 39 9.19 4.43 14.03
CA VAL A 39 8.65 4.78 12.71
C VAL A 39 9.66 4.46 11.62
N GLY A 40 10.95 4.76 11.84
CA GLY A 40 12.03 4.47 10.92
C GLY A 40 12.17 2.98 10.63
N ASN A 41 12.09 2.13 11.66
CA ASN A 41 12.10 0.68 11.49
C ASN A 41 10.90 0.19 10.65
N THR A 42 9.71 0.68 10.95
CA THR A 42 8.50 0.35 10.18
C THR A 42 8.60 0.82 8.72
N ALA A 43 9.11 2.02 8.50
CA ALA A 43 9.33 2.55 7.16
C ALA A 43 10.33 1.70 6.36
N LEU A 44 11.45 1.28 6.98
CA LEU A 44 12.44 0.41 6.34
C LEU A 44 11.84 -0.94 5.94
N ILE A 45 11.05 -1.58 6.81
CA ILE A 45 10.40 -2.85 6.51
C ILE A 45 9.43 -2.69 5.34
N ASN A 46 8.59 -1.64 5.36
CA ASN A 46 7.65 -1.37 4.28
C ASN A 46 8.36 -1.09 2.94
N MET A 47 9.47 -0.33 2.95
CA MET A 47 10.28 -0.07 1.76
C MET A 47 10.91 -1.35 1.20
N LEU A 48 11.40 -2.23 2.07
CA LEU A 48 11.93 -3.54 1.66
C LEU A 48 10.84 -4.39 1.01
N MET A 49 9.66 -4.46 1.60
CA MET A 49 8.54 -5.22 1.05
C MET A 49 8.07 -4.64 -0.30
N ALA A 50 7.90 -3.32 -0.38
CA ALA A 50 7.49 -2.64 -1.60
C ALA A 50 8.49 -2.86 -2.74
N SER A 51 9.79 -2.71 -2.48
CA SER A 51 10.83 -2.93 -3.48
C SER A 51 10.89 -4.37 -3.99
N ARG A 52 10.69 -5.35 -3.09
CA ARG A 52 10.60 -6.78 -3.47
C ARG A 52 9.37 -7.08 -4.30
N LEU A 53 8.22 -6.47 -3.97
CA LEU A 53 7.00 -6.60 -4.75
C LEU A 53 7.18 -6.06 -6.17
N VAL A 54 7.71 -4.83 -6.30
CA VAL A 54 8.01 -4.21 -7.60
C VAL A 54 8.99 -5.05 -8.41
N TYR A 55 10.06 -5.55 -7.78
CA TYR A 55 11.00 -6.46 -8.40
C TYR A 55 10.32 -7.76 -8.88
N GLY A 56 9.49 -8.38 -8.06
CA GLY A 56 8.73 -9.59 -8.41
C GLY A 56 7.81 -9.37 -9.60
N MET A 57 7.06 -8.27 -9.62
CA MET A 57 6.19 -7.91 -10.75
C MET A 57 6.99 -7.62 -12.04
N ALA A 58 8.16 -6.98 -11.92
CA ALA A 58 9.03 -6.77 -13.07
C ALA A 58 9.61 -8.08 -13.63
N ARG A 59 9.93 -9.04 -12.76
CA ARG A 59 10.38 -10.39 -13.16
C ARG A 59 9.27 -11.23 -13.80
N GLN A 60 8.02 -10.98 -13.44
CA GLN A 60 6.83 -11.59 -14.04
C GLN A 60 6.34 -10.84 -15.28
N GLU A 61 7.08 -9.83 -15.74
CA GLU A 61 6.77 -9.03 -16.94
C GLU A 61 5.44 -8.23 -16.82
N VAL A 62 4.95 -8.04 -15.59
CA VAL A 62 3.80 -7.16 -15.29
C VAL A 62 4.23 -5.69 -15.27
N LEU A 63 5.48 -5.41 -14.88
CA LEU A 63 6.11 -4.09 -14.91
C LEU A 63 7.30 -4.09 -15.86
N PRO A 64 7.78 -2.89 -16.30
CA PRO A 64 8.94 -2.78 -17.18
C PRO A 64 10.15 -3.51 -16.60
N GLN A 65 10.84 -4.30 -17.44
CA GLN A 65 11.99 -5.13 -17.03
C GLN A 65 13.14 -4.33 -16.42
N VAL A 66 13.20 -3.02 -16.69
CA VAL A 66 14.19 -2.11 -16.10
C VAL A 66 14.11 -2.12 -14.56
N LEU A 67 12.91 -2.24 -13.98
CA LEU A 67 12.70 -2.32 -12.53
C LEU A 67 13.18 -3.66 -11.94
N GLY A 68 13.37 -4.67 -12.77
CA GLY A 68 13.95 -5.97 -12.39
C GLY A 68 15.47 -6.02 -12.36
N LYS A 69 16.17 -4.90 -12.58
CA LYS A 69 17.64 -4.87 -12.56
C LYS A 69 18.18 -5.03 -11.14
N VAL A 70 19.16 -5.94 -11.00
CA VAL A 70 19.83 -6.28 -9.74
C VAL A 70 21.30 -5.85 -9.81
N LEU A 71 21.81 -5.32 -8.71
CA LEU A 71 23.23 -4.98 -8.60
C LEU A 71 24.07 -6.26 -8.50
N PRO A 72 25.05 -6.52 -9.40
CA PRO A 72 25.75 -7.81 -9.45
C PRO A 72 26.47 -8.19 -8.15
N GLY A 73 27.06 -7.21 -7.43
CA GLY A 73 27.82 -7.48 -6.21
C GLY A 73 26.96 -7.75 -4.97
N ARG A 74 25.87 -7.01 -4.80
CA ARG A 74 25.01 -7.07 -3.59
C ARG A 74 23.72 -7.85 -3.79
N ARG A 75 23.42 -8.31 -4.99
CA ARG A 75 22.17 -9.01 -5.38
C ARG A 75 20.89 -8.27 -4.93
N SER A 76 20.96 -6.95 -4.77
CA SER A 76 19.83 -6.12 -4.38
C SER A 76 19.12 -5.51 -5.59
N PRO A 77 17.80 -5.42 -5.61
CA PRO A 77 17.02 -4.85 -6.71
C PRO A 77 17.06 -3.31 -6.66
N TRP A 78 18.22 -2.73 -7.00
CA TRP A 78 18.47 -1.30 -6.85
C TRP A 78 17.46 -0.42 -7.61
N ALA A 79 17.04 -0.86 -8.81
CA ALA A 79 16.09 -0.12 -9.62
C ALA A 79 14.70 -0.06 -8.97
N ALA A 80 14.24 -1.17 -8.39
CA ALA A 80 12.99 -1.20 -7.62
C ALA A 80 13.07 -0.35 -6.35
N ILE A 81 14.21 -0.38 -5.64
CA ILE A 81 14.44 0.46 -4.45
C ILE A 81 14.41 1.94 -4.84
N ALA A 82 15.14 2.32 -5.88
CA ALA A 82 15.16 3.71 -6.35
C ALA A 82 13.77 4.19 -6.77
N PHE A 83 13.01 3.36 -7.47
CA PHE A 83 11.64 3.67 -7.88
C PHE A 83 10.71 3.87 -6.67
N THR A 84 10.70 2.94 -5.72
CA THR A 84 9.83 3.05 -4.53
C THR A 84 10.21 4.24 -3.65
N THR A 85 11.51 4.53 -3.51
CA THR A 85 12.00 5.70 -2.78
C THR A 85 11.59 7.00 -3.48
N ALA A 86 11.77 7.08 -4.79
CA ALA A 86 11.38 8.25 -5.57
C ALA A 86 9.86 8.50 -5.49
N LEU A 87 9.06 7.43 -5.55
CA LEU A 87 7.60 7.50 -5.40
C LEU A 87 7.20 8.03 -4.02
N ALA A 88 7.80 7.49 -2.95
CA ALA A 88 7.53 7.92 -1.59
C ALA A 88 7.91 9.39 -1.37
N MET A 89 9.11 9.80 -1.80
CA MET A 89 9.55 11.20 -1.72
C MET A 89 8.67 12.13 -2.55
N GLY A 90 8.30 11.71 -3.76
CA GLY A 90 7.40 12.48 -4.63
C GLY A 90 6.03 12.70 -3.99
N LEU A 91 5.47 11.68 -3.33
CA LEU A 91 4.21 11.80 -2.61
C LEU A 91 4.31 12.77 -1.42
N ILE A 92 5.38 12.69 -0.63
CA ILE A 92 5.60 13.59 0.50
C ILE A 92 5.69 15.04 0.00
N VAL A 93 6.50 15.30 -1.03
CA VAL A 93 6.65 16.63 -1.62
C VAL A 93 5.31 17.11 -2.18
N TYR A 94 4.60 16.28 -2.93
CA TYR A 94 3.30 16.64 -3.52
C TYR A 94 2.29 17.06 -2.45
N VAL A 95 2.13 16.25 -1.39
CA VAL A 95 1.17 16.56 -0.32
C VAL A 95 1.58 17.83 0.41
N ARG A 96 2.89 18.02 0.65
CA ARG A 96 3.41 19.23 1.30
C ARG A 96 3.09 20.50 0.50
N THR A 97 3.08 20.43 -0.82
CA THR A 97 2.81 21.62 -1.68
C THR A 97 1.32 21.91 -1.86
N GLN A 98 0.45 20.93 -1.62
CA GLN A 98 -0.99 21.04 -1.94
C GLN A 98 -1.87 21.32 -0.72
N SER A 99 -1.43 21.05 0.48
CA SER A 99 -2.26 21.24 1.68
C SER A 99 -1.46 21.80 2.85
N GLU A 100 -2.08 22.76 3.54
CA GLU A 100 -1.71 23.13 4.89
C GLU A 100 -2.15 22.06 5.91
N SER A 101 -2.93 21.07 5.47
CA SER A 101 -3.43 19.98 6.28
C SER A 101 -2.35 18.92 6.55
N ASP A 102 -2.54 18.17 7.61
CA ASP A 102 -1.65 17.13 8.08
C ASP A 102 -1.35 16.08 6.99
N ILE A 103 -0.07 16.00 6.59
CA ILE A 103 0.45 15.06 5.58
C ILE A 103 0.13 13.62 5.97
N VAL A 104 0.22 13.29 7.25
CA VAL A 104 -0.04 11.95 7.78
C VAL A 104 -1.49 11.55 7.54
N SER A 105 -2.43 12.45 7.81
CA SER A 105 -3.85 12.25 7.57
C SER A 105 -4.16 12.01 6.08
N ALA A 106 -3.61 12.84 5.19
CA ALA A 106 -3.82 12.72 3.75
C ALA A 106 -3.28 11.39 3.20
N LEU A 107 -2.06 10.99 3.59
CA LEU A 107 -1.43 9.75 3.11
C LEU A 107 -2.07 8.50 3.73
N SER A 108 -2.42 8.52 5.02
CA SER A 108 -3.09 7.40 5.68
C SER A 108 -4.49 7.17 5.12
N GLY A 109 -5.24 8.25 4.90
CA GLY A 109 -6.56 8.18 4.27
C GLY A 109 -6.50 7.69 2.82
N THR A 110 -5.47 8.10 2.04
CA THR A 110 -5.22 7.58 0.69
C THR A 110 -4.93 6.07 0.72
N THR A 111 -4.11 5.61 1.67
CA THR A 111 -3.80 4.19 1.84
C THR A 111 -5.06 3.39 2.15
N GLY A 112 -5.91 3.87 3.08
CA GLY A 112 -7.19 3.26 3.41
C GLY A 112 -8.11 3.16 2.19
N LEU A 113 -8.20 4.24 1.39
CA LEU A 113 -9.00 4.26 0.18
C LEU A 113 -8.51 3.24 -0.85
N LEU A 114 -7.21 3.17 -1.12
CA LEU A 114 -6.64 2.20 -2.06
C LEU A 114 -6.84 0.76 -1.58
N LEU A 115 -6.71 0.49 -0.26
CA LEU A 115 -6.99 -0.82 0.31
C LEU A 115 -8.46 -1.23 0.12
N LEU A 116 -9.41 -0.32 0.31
CA LEU A 116 -10.82 -0.59 0.07
C LEU A 116 -11.09 -0.94 -1.39
N VAL A 117 -10.45 -0.24 -2.33
CA VAL A 117 -10.54 -0.57 -3.78
C VAL A 117 -9.99 -1.97 -4.05
N VAL A 118 -8.82 -2.31 -3.49
CA VAL A 118 -8.24 -3.65 -3.63
C VAL A 118 -9.16 -4.71 -3.04
N PHE A 119 -9.73 -4.48 -1.85
CA PHE A 119 -10.67 -5.41 -1.24
C PHE A 119 -11.93 -5.61 -2.08
N ALA A 120 -12.48 -4.55 -2.68
CA ALA A 120 -13.60 -4.66 -3.59
C ALA A 120 -13.25 -5.56 -4.79
N ILE A 121 -12.09 -5.31 -5.43
CA ILE A 121 -11.61 -6.11 -6.56
C ILE A 121 -11.39 -7.57 -6.17
N VAL A 122 -10.75 -7.85 -5.03
CA VAL A 122 -10.50 -9.21 -4.54
C VAL A 122 -11.80 -9.95 -4.27
N ASN A 123 -12.78 -9.30 -3.64
CA ASN A 123 -14.08 -9.91 -3.38
C ASN A 123 -14.83 -10.24 -4.69
N VAL A 124 -14.80 -9.33 -5.68
CA VAL A 124 -15.38 -9.57 -7.00
C VAL A 124 -14.64 -10.71 -7.72
N SER A 125 -13.31 -10.71 -7.68
CA SER A 125 -12.50 -11.80 -8.26
C SER A 125 -12.80 -13.15 -7.62
N CYS A 126 -12.99 -13.17 -6.30
CA CYS A 126 -13.41 -14.37 -5.59
C CYS A 126 -14.78 -14.90 -6.09
N LEU A 127 -15.73 -14.01 -6.37
CA LEU A 127 -17.05 -14.39 -6.91
C LEU A 127 -16.93 -14.94 -8.34
N VAL A 128 -16.10 -14.34 -9.18
CA VAL A 128 -15.87 -14.78 -10.57
C VAL A 128 -15.21 -16.15 -10.59
N LEU A 129 -14.15 -16.34 -9.82
CA LEU A 129 -13.41 -17.62 -9.74
C LEU A 129 -14.24 -18.78 -9.17
N ARG A 130 -15.33 -18.49 -8.44
CA ARG A 130 -16.26 -19.54 -7.98
C ARG A 130 -17.02 -20.24 -9.09
N ARG A 131 -17.06 -19.67 -10.29
CA ARG A 131 -17.67 -20.32 -11.46
C ARG A 131 -16.87 -21.51 -11.95
N ASP A 132 -15.53 -21.50 -11.71
CA ASP A 132 -14.66 -22.62 -12.08
C ASP A 132 -14.61 -23.62 -10.92
N ASP A 133 -15.42 -24.66 -11.04
CA ASP A 133 -15.57 -25.69 -9.99
C ASP A 133 -14.41 -26.70 -10.01
N THR A 134 -13.39 -26.43 -9.20
CA THR A 134 -12.29 -27.39 -8.98
C THR A 134 -12.54 -28.36 -7.80
N GLY A 135 -13.66 -28.24 -7.12
CA GLY A 135 -14.19 -29.23 -6.15
C GLY A 135 -13.38 -29.50 -4.88
N ARG A 136 -12.20 -28.88 -4.69
CA ARG A 136 -11.30 -29.16 -3.56
C ARG A 136 -11.04 -27.88 -2.76
N GLY A 137 -11.49 -27.83 -1.50
CA GLY A 137 -11.14 -26.78 -0.54
C GLY A 137 -12.34 -26.22 0.23
N PHE A 138 -12.03 -25.50 1.32
CA PHE A 138 -13.03 -24.78 2.12
C PHE A 138 -13.61 -23.62 1.30
N ARG A 139 -14.94 -23.55 1.21
CA ARG A 139 -15.65 -22.45 0.55
C ARG A 139 -16.45 -21.67 1.59
N ALA A 140 -16.09 -20.41 1.79
CA ALA A 140 -16.91 -19.50 2.58
C ALA A 140 -18.30 -19.30 1.92
N PRO A 141 -19.38 -19.05 2.67
CA PRO A 141 -20.70 -18.72 2.10
C PRO A 141 -20.60 -17.58 1.08
N THR A 142 -21.37 -17.65 -0.01
CA THR A 142 -21.33 -16.65 -1.10
C THR A 142 -21.72 -15.25 -0.62
N ALA A 143 -22.52 -15.15 0.43
CA ALA A 143 -22.92 -13.90 1.03
C ALA A 143 -21.72 -13.07 1.54
N ILE A 144 -20.66 -13.72 2.04
CA ILE A 144 -19.49 -13.01 2.62
C ILE A 144 -18.74 -12.16 1.58
N PRO A 145 -18.27 -12.69 0.44
CA PRO A 145 -17.62 -11.87 -0.56
C PRO A 145 -18.55 -10.88 -1.26
N VAL A 146 -19.86 -11.15 -1.36
CA VAL A 146 -20.84 -10.18 -1.87
C VAL A 146 -20.95 -8.99 -0.92
N LEU A 147 -21.14 -9.24 0.36
CA LEU A 147 -21.20 -8.19 1.38
C LEU A 147 -19.86 -7.44 1.45
N GLY A 148 -18.73 -8.13 1.39
CA GLY A 148 -17.41 -7.52 1.35
C GLY A 148 -17.23 -6.58 0.15
N ALA A 149 -17.67 -6.97 -1.03
CA ALA A 149 -17.61 -6.14 -2.22
C ALA A 149 -18.49 -4.88 -2.09
N ILE A 150 -19.73 -5.06 -1.64
CA ILE A 150 -20.70 -3.96 -1.48
C ILE A 150 -20.21 -2.97 -0.41
N LEU A 151 -19.81 -3.45 0.77
CA LEU A 151 -19.35 -2.58 1.85
C LEU A 151 -18.06 -1.85 1.47
N SER A 152 -17.10 -2.53 0.85
CA SER A 152 -15.87 -1.88 0.39
C SER A 152 -16.17 -0.82 -0.67
N ALA A 153 -17.02 -1.10 -1.65
CA ALA A 153 -17.43 -0.14 -2.66
C ALA A 153 -18.20 1.04 -2.07
N ALA A 154 -19.08 0.79 -1.09
CA ALA A 154 -19.82 1.84 -0.38
C ALA A 154 -18.88 2.77 0.38
N LEU A 155 -17.86 2.25 1.07
CA LEU A 155 -16.88 3.04 1.82
C LEU A 155 -15.89 3.82 0.93
N VAL A 156 -15.70 3.42 -0.33
CA VAL A 156 -14.95 4.19 -1.33
C VAL A 156 -15.75 5.41 -1.81
N GLY A 157 -17.07 5.37 -1.71
CA GLY A 157 -17.94 6.44 -2.21
C GLY A 157 -17.73 7.79 -1.52
N PRO A 158 -17.98 8.91 -2.26
CA PRO A 158 -17.78 10.27 -1.74
C PRO A 158 -18.70 10.62 -0.56
N TRP A 159 -19.81 9.88 -0.40
CA TRP A 159 -20.75 10.04 0.73
C TRP A 159 -20.19 9.60 2.07
N ALA A 160 -19.15 8.75 2.07
CA ALA A 160 -18.51 8.24 3.29
C ALA A 160 -17.38 9.16 3.80
N ARG A 161 -17.10 10.28 3.11
CA ARG A 161 -15.96 11.15 3.39
C ARG A 161 -16.36 12.63 3.36
N ASN A 162 -15.65 13.44 4.17
CA ASN A 162 -15.82 14.88 4.20
C ASN A 162 -15.14 15.56 2.99
N SER A 163 -15.58 16.79 2.68
CA SER A 163 -15.01 17.59 1.59
C SER A 163 -13.49 17.84 1.72
N ALA A 164 -12.97 17.90 2.96
CA ALA A 164 -11.54 18.03 3.24
C ALA A 164 -10.72 16.80 2.76
N ASP A 165 -11.35 15.65 2.59
CA ASP A 165 -10.71 14.40 2.21
C ASP A 165 -10.54 14.23 0.69
N TYR A 166 -11.00 15.18 -0.13
CA TYR A 166 -10.88 15.08 -1.60
C TYR A 166 -9.42 15.00 -2.10
N ILE A 167 -8.45 15.48 -1.32
CA ILE A 167 -7.04 15.32 -1.64
C ILE A 167 -6.64 13.83 -1.73
N GLN A 168 -7.25 12.97 -0.92
CA GLN A 168 -6.99 11.53 -0.92
C GLN A 168 -7.39 10.89 -2.25
N TYR A 169 -8.52 11.31 -2.85
CA TYR A 169 -8.95 10.84 -4.17
C TYR A 169 -8.01 11.31 -5.28
N ARG A 170 -7.51 12.54 -5.20
CA ARG A 170 -6.54 13.07 -6.18
C ARG A 170 -5.22 12.30 -6.14
N ILE A 171 -4.72 12.00 -4.94
CA ILE A 171 -3.51 11.20 -4.74
C ILE A 171 -3.74 9.77 -5.25
N ALA A 172 -4.85 9.13 -4.86
CA ALA A 172 -5.20 7.79 -5.31
C ALA A 172 -5.33 7.70 -6.83
N ALA A 173 -6.00 8.68 -7.46
CA ALA A 173 -6.11 8.76 -8.92
C ALA A 173 -4.74 8.93 -9.59
N GLY A 174 -3.87 9.79 -9.05
CA GLY A 174 -2.51 9.96 -9.54
C GLY A 174 -1.70 8.65 -9.49
N LEU A 175 -1.78 7.92 -8.39
CA LEU A 175 -1.11 6.62 -8.24
C LEU A 175 -1.68 5.57 -9.20
N LEU A 176 -2.99 5.54 -9.41
CA LEU A 176 -3.62 4.65 -10.40
C LEU A 176 -3.17 4.99 -11.82
N VAL A 177 -3.09 6.28 -12.18
CA VAL A 177 -2.58 6.71 -13.49
C VAL A 177 -1.14 6.26 -13.68
N ILE A 178 -0.27 6.42 -12.68
CA ILE A 178 1.12 5.92 -12.72
C ILE A 178 1.13 4.41 -12.96
N GLY A 179 0.29 3.65 -12.26
CA GLY A 179 0.16 2.21 -12.44
C GLY A 179 -0.29 1.82 -13.85
N ILE A 180 -1.31 2.49 -14.38
CA ILE A 180 -1.83 2.27 -15.75
C ILE A 180 -0.77 2.61 -16.80
N VAL A 181 -0.04 3.72 -16.64
CA VAL A 181 1.05 4.10 -17.56
C VAL A 181 2.15 3.04 -17.56
N HIS A 182 2.56 2.54 -16.40
CA HIS A 182 3.56 1.48 -16.32
C HIS A 182 3.06 0.17 -16.97
N TRP A 183 1.81 -0.18 -16.74
CA TRP A 183 1.19 -1.33 -17.38
C TRP A 183 1.13 -1.17 -18.91
N ALA A 184 0.71 0.00 -19.40
CA ALA A 184 0.63 0.30 -20.83
C ALA A 184 2.03 0.29 -21.49
N LEU A 185 3.04 0.86 -20.82
CA LEU A 185 4.44 0.80 -21.28
C LEU A 185 4.93 -0.65 -21.38
N THR A 186 4.62 -1.47 -20.40
CA THR A 186 4.99 -2.89 -20.42
C THR A 186 4.28 -3.62 -21.57
N TRP A 187 2.99 -3.33 -21.77
CA TRP A 187 2.23 -3.94 -22.86
C TRP A 187 2.75 -3.50 -24.25
N LEU A 188 3.17 -2.24 -24.40
CA LEU A 188 3.73 -1.72 -25.65
C LEU A 188 5.14 -2.27 -25.94
N THR A 189 5.97 -2.41 -24.90
CA THR A 189 7.35 -2.90 -25.04
C THR A 189 7.41 -4.42 -25.20
N ASN A 190 6.48 -5.16 -24.58
CA ASN A 190 6.45 -6.62 -24.59
C ASN A 190 5.34 -7.16 -25.48
N ARG A 191 5.24 -6.70 -26.72
CA ARG A 191 4.23 -7.15 -27.72
C ARG A 191 4.18 -8.65 -28.01
N GLY A 192 4.91 -9.50 -27.33
CA GLY A 192 4.99 -10.94 -27.56
C GLY A 192 4.84 -11.81 -26.32
N VAL A 193 4.86 -11.24 -25.13
CA VAL A 193 4.78 -12.05 -23.91
C VAL A 193 3.35 -12.06 -23.42
N ARG A 194 2.59 -13.04 -23.92
CA ARG A 194 1.37 -13.47 -23.23
C ARG A 194 1.80 -13.86 -21.80
N ALA A 195 1.15 -13.30 -20.80
CA ALA A 195 1.27 -13.74 -19.42
C ALA A 195 1.30 -15.26 -19.44
N LYS A 196 2.45 -15.87 -19.13
CA LYS A 196 2.55 -17.32 -18.99
C LYS A 196 1.45 -17.67 -18.00
N LYS A 197 0.46 -18.43 -18.47
CA LYS A 197 -0.50 -19.07 -17.57
C LYS A 197 0.37 -19.87 -16.60
N THR A 198 0.61 -19.34 -15.43
CA THR A 198 1.11 -20.09 -14.27
C THR A 198 -0.04 -20.98 -13.84
N GLY A 199 -0.36 -21.95 -14.70
CA GLY A 199 -1.20 -23.05 -14.30
C GLY A 199 -0.39 -23.87 -13.30
N PHE A 200 -0.95 -24.13 -12.15
CA PHE A 200 -0.48 -25.09 -11.15
C PHE A 200 -0.27 -26.52 -11.71
N ARG A 201 -0.41 -26.73 -12.99
CA ARG A 201 -0.21 -28.01 -13.72
C ARG A 201 1.24 -28.42 -13.90
N GLY A 202 2.22 -27.59 -13.49
CA GLY A 202 3.64 -27.90 -13.64
C GLY A 202 4.29 -28.58 -12.44
N ILE A 203 3.54 -28.81 -11.34
CA ILE A 203 4.10 -29.38 -10.10
C ILE A 203 3.95 -30.91 -10.07
N GLU A 204 3.10 -31.48 -10.91
CA GLU A 204 2.88 -32.96 -10.95
C GLU A 204 4.07 -33.76 -11.54
N HIS A 205 5.10 -33.10 -12.10
CA HIS A 205 6.27 -33.76 -12.64
C HIS A 205 7.51 -33.70 -11.74
N LEU A 206 7.40 -33.24 -10.50
CA LEU A 206 8.50 -33.21 -9.53
C LEU A 206 8.43 -34.30 -8.47
N GLU A 207 7.44 -35.18 -8.52
CA GLU A 207 7.35 -36.39 -7.70
C GLU A 207 7.63 -37.62 -8.57
N GLY A 208 8.90 -37.78 -8.96
CA GLY A 208 9.43 -38.95 -9.67
C GLY A 208 10.88 -39.16 -9.30
#